data_7ae468cbe67c8b0910211c0ec11e50ae
#
_entry.id   7ae468cbe67c8b0910211c0ec11e50ae
#
_cell.length_a   1.000
_cell.length_b   1.000
_cell.length_c   1.000
_cell.angle_alpha   90.00
_cell.angle_beta   90.00
_cell.angle_gamma   90.00
#
_symmetry.space_group_name_H-M   'P 1'
#
loop_
_entity.id
_entity.type
_entity.pdbx_description
1 polymer ?
#
loop_
_entity_poly.entity_id
_entity_poly.type
_entity_poly.pdbx_seq_one_letter_code
_entity_poly.pdbx_strand_id
1 'polypeptide(L)'
;MYIMIESLIIDNFRGVRHLNVHFGGRMNLFAGENGAGKSTILQALRYLMSWYVARVLNRDGRGLVLQQRDITQGQPFCRLIIRLEDGTTWKLYKKSNKYRGKPNDRTDLTDLTALADALVSDHDRFGGYVRFPAVGCYGVDRAVAEVKPKLSKKSQLEPLDSYDSRLNNGHNFSGFFTWFREVEDLENEELREKGAFQPDGQLNAVRNALEQVSGDYSRFRVSRNPRDFLMDKNGQQFSINQLSDGEKCYLTLVGDIARMLAMTNRGADNPLDGKGCILIDEVDLHLHPVWQSEILGRLTQIFKGCQFIITTHSPFVVTNVRPFADDKFFLMEDCKASEVTGNTYGKRIDQILLEFFHVGSLRNSEVEEHLSKAWEHLAENDHESEDYMSQKEWLRNHIDVADLEMARLNLEEIKQRKVKK
;
A
#
# COMPACT_ATOMS: atom_id res chain seq x y z
N MET A 1 -11.07 12.97 -17.10
CA MET A 1 -11.97 12.03 -16.43
C MET A 1 -11.24 11.39 -15.27
N TYR A 2 -11.91 11.11 -14.13
CA TYR A 2 -11.24 10.71 -12.89
C TYR A 2 -11.70 9.31 -12.50
N ILE A 3 -10.78 8.42 -12.11
CA ILE A 3 -11.11 7.20 -11.37
C ILE A 3 -10.75 7.46 -9.90
N MET A 4 -11.62 8.18 -9.22
CA MET A 4 -11.58 8.30 -7.76
C MET A 4 -12.73 7.46 -7.21
N ILE A 5 -12.40 6.48 -6.40
CA ILE A 5 -13.40 5.61 -5.78
C ILE A 5 -14.03 6.36 -4.62
N GLU A 6 -15.36 6.57 -4.68
CA GLU A 6 -16.15 7.16 -3.60
C GLU A 6 -16.51 6.12 -2.56
N SER A 7 -16.99 4.94 -3.01
CA SER A 7 -17.42 3.92 -2.07
C SER A 7 -17.30 2.48 -2.61
N LEU A 8 -17.22 1.54 -1.67
CA LEU A 8 -17.22 0.10 -1.91
C LEU A 8 -18.24 -0.58 -0.99
N ILE A 9 -19.13 -1.38 -1.58
CA ILE A 9 -20.03 -2.26 -0.84
C ILE A 9 -19.63 -3.70 -1.12
N ILE A 10 -19.46 -4.47 -0.07
CA ILE A 10 -19.17 -5.90 -0.10
C ILE A 10 -20.29 -6.64 0.61
N ASP A 11 -20.91 -7.62 -0.06
CA ASP A 11 -21.85 -8.54 0.54
C ASP A 11 -21.39 -9.97 0.33
N ASN A 12 -21.17 -10.70 1.43
CA ASN A 12 -20.83 -12.12 1.47
C ASN A 12 -19.59 -12.50 0.62
N PHE A 13 -18.54 -11.70 0.69
CA PHE A 13 -17.29 -11.97 0.01
C PHE A 13 -16.23 -12.49 0.97
N ARG A 14 -15.78 -13.73 0.80
CA ARG A 14 -14.80 -14.41 1.66
C ARG A 14 -15.22 -14.36 3.14
N GLY A 15 -14.43 -13.69 4.02
CA GLY A 15 -14.76 -13.50 5.44
C GLY A 15 -15.77 -12.38 5.73
N VAL A 16 -15.98 -11.47 4.79
CA VAL A 16 -16.82 -10.27 4.97
C VAL A 16 -18.27 -10.59 4.64
N ARG A 17 -19.19 -10.49 5.61
CA ARG A 17 -20.64 -10.65 5.38
C ARG A 17 -21.28 -9.40 4.79
N HIS A 18 -20.97 -8.26 5.39
CA HIS A 18 -21.40 -6.95 4.88
C HIS A 18 -20.40 -5.89 5.29
N LEU A 19 -20.02 -5.06 4.33
CA LEU A 19 -19.14 -3.91 4.52
C LEU A 19 -19.55 -2.80 3.58
N ASN A 20 -19.60 -1.57 4.09
CA ASN A 20 -19.75 -0.35 3.30
C ASN A 20 -18.68 0.64 3.73
N VAL A 21 -17.80 1.01 2.80
CA VAL A 21 -16.69 1.95 3.03
C VAL A 21 -16.82 3.14 2.11
N HIS A 22 -16.69 4.34 2.67
CA HIS A 22 -16.56 5.59 1.92
C HIS A 22 -15.12 6.09 1.99
N PHE A 23 -14.48 6.17 0.83
CA PHE A 23 -13.08 6.57 0.72
C PHE A 23 -12.92 8.09 0.74
N GLY A 24 -11.73 8.56 1.15
CA GLY A 24 -11.26 9.92 0.97
C GLY A 24 -10.54 10.12 -0.37
N GLY A 25 -10.24 11.36 -0.70
CA GLY A 25 -9.72 11.72 -2.01
C GLY A 25 -8.32 11.17 -2.33
N ARG A 26 -7.42 11.09 -1.35
CA ARG A 26 -6.00 10.78 -1.65
C ARG A 26 -5.49 9.51 -0.99
N MET A 27 -5.48 9.46 0.34
CA MET A 27 -4.91 8.34 1.09
C MET A 27 -6.00 7.67 1.92
N ASN A 28 -6.13 6.35 1.78
CA ASN A 28 -7.04 5.52 2.54
C ASN A 28 -6.25 4.37 3.13
N LEU A 29 -5.95 4.45 4.43
CA LEU A 29 -5.15 3.46 5.14
C LEU A 29 -6.05 2.51 5.93
N PHE A 30 -5.84 1.21 5.76
CA PHE A 30 -6.48 0.17 6.55
C PHE A 30 -5.44 -0.52 7.43
N ALA A 31 -5.59 -0.42 8.75
CA ALA A 31 -4.76 -1.16 9.69
C ALA A 31 -5.60 -2.08 10.57
N GLY A 32 -4.97 -3.03 11.24
CA GLY A 32 -5.61 -3.99 12.13
C GLY A 32 -4.84 -5.31 12.18
N GLU A 33 -5.30 -6.26 12.97
CA GLU A 33 -4.65 -7.54 13.16
C GLU A 33 -4.65 -8.43 11.90
N ASN A 34 -3.85 -9.51 11.95
CA ASN A 34 -3.87 -10.53 10.90
C ASN A 34 -5.25 -11.21 10.85
N GLY A 35 -5.76 -11.39 9.64
CA GLY A 35 -7.09 -11.99 9.45
C GLY A 35 -8.27 -11.02 9.60
N ALA A 36 -8.07 -9.77 10.01
CA ALA A 36 -9.13 -8.76 10.17
C ALA A 36 -9.87 -8.37 8.88
N GLY A 37 -9.43 -8.88 7.71
CA GLY A 37 -10.12 -8.65 6.43
C GLY A 37 -9.53 -7.54 5.56
N LYS A 38 -8.38 -6.95 5.90
CA LYS A 38 -7.72 -5.87 5.14
C LYS A 38 -7.49 -6.24 3.66
N SER A 39 -6.79 -7.34 3.40
CA SER A 39 -6.54 -7.84 2.05
C SER A 39 -7.83 -8.21 1.30
N THR A 40 -8.92 -8.50 2.03
CA THR A 40 -10.23 -8.79 1.41
C THR A 40 -10.82 -7.56 0.73
N ILE A 41 -10.66 -6.36 1.32
CA ILE A 41 -11.07 -5.09 0.72
C ILE A 41 -10.31 -4.85 -0.58
N LEU A 42 -8.97 -4.95 -0.54
CA LEU A 42 -8.14 -4.76 -1.72
C LEU A 42 -8.45 -5.80 -2.81
N GLN A 43 -8.72 -7.05 -2.43
CA GLN A 43 -9.14 -8.07 -3.39
C GLN A 43 -10.50 -7.76 -4.02
N ALA A 44 -11.47 -7.25 -3.26
CA ALA A 44 -12.76 -6.83 -3.81
C ALA A 44 -12.58 -5.70 -4.85
N LEU A 45 -11.79 -4.68 -4.51
CA LEU A 45 -11.42 -3.60 -5.43
C LEU A 45 -10.67 -4.13 -6.67
N ARG A 46 -9.74 -5.06 -6.48
CA ARG A 46 -9.01 -5.71 -7.59
C ARG A 46 -9.96 -6.40 -8.56
N TYR A 47 -10.97 -7.14 -8.06
CA TYR A 47 -11.99 -7.75 -8.92
C TYR A 47 -12.73 -6.68 -9.72
N LEU A 48 -13.21 -5.63 -9.07
CA LEU A 48 -13.98 -4.56 -9.71
C LEU A 48 -13.14 -3.78 -10.71
N MET A 49 -11.92 -3.38 -10.35
CA MET A 49 -11.00 -2.62 -11.21
C MET A 49 -10.48 -3.46 -12.40
N SER A 50 -10.42 -4.80 -12.27
CA SER A 50 -10.04 -5.65 -13.39
C SER A 50 -11.03 -5.57 -14.56
N TRP A 51 -12.29 -5.34 -14.28
CA TRP A 51 -13.31 -5.13 -15.31
C TRP A 51 -13.18 -3.77 -15.98
N TYR A 52 -12.81 -2.71 -15.21
CA TYR A 52 -12.50 -1.42 -15.79
C TYR A 52 -11.34 -1.53 -16.80
N VAL A 53 -10.21 -2.09 -16.36
CA VAL A 53 -9.05 -2.30 -17.24
C VAL A 53 -9.42 -3.13 -18.48
N ALA A 54 -10.15 -4.22 -18.28
CA ALA A 54 -10.56 -5.08 -19.40
C ALA A 54 -11.45 -4.36 -20.41
N ARG A 55 -12.39 -3.50 -19.94
CA ARG A 55 -13.29 -2.72 -20.81
C ARG A 55 -12.59 -1.61 -21.57
N VAL A 56 -11.60 -0.95 -20.95
CA VAL A 56 -10.77 0.06 -21.64
C VAL A 56 -9.90 -0.58 -22.72
N LEU A 57 -9.32 -1.76 -22.45
CA LEU A 57 -8.51 -2.48 -23.43
C LEU A 57 -9.35 -3.07 -24.58
N ASN A 58 -10.54 -3.52 -24.28
CA ASN A 58 -11.45 -4.13 -25.27
C ASN A 58 -12.89 -4.00 -24.75
N ARG A 59 -13.79 -3.48 -25.58
CA ARG A 59 -15.21 -3.29 -25.26
C ARG A 59 -15.87 -4.57 -24.69
N ASP A 60 -15.53 -5.73 -25.21
CA ASP A 60 -16.04 -7.03 -24.75
C ASP A 60 -15.09 -7.73 -23.77
N GLY A 61 -14.04 -7.03 -23.31
CA GLY A 61 -13.04 -7.52 -22.39
C GLY A 61 -13.66 -8.03 -21.09
N ARG A 62 -13.07 -9.07 -20.52
CA ARG A 62 -13.54 -9.70 -19.28
C ARG A 62 -12.48 -9.56 -18.19
N GLY A 63 -12.88 -8.97 -17.07
CA GLY A 63 -12.07 -8.92 -15.86
C GLY A 63 -12.15 -10.23 -15.05
N LEU A 64 -11.63 -10.17 -13.84
CA LEU A 64 -11.67 -11.28 -12.88
C LEU A 64 -13.12 -11.66 -12.55
N VAL A 65 -13.42 -12.95 -12.62
CA VAL A 65 -14.77 -13.48 -12.37
C VAL A 65 -14.83 -14.08 -10.96
N LEU A 66 -15.82 -13.64 -10.16
CA LEU A 66 -16.10 -14.21 -8.84
C LEU A 66 -16.30 -15.72 -8.91
N GLN A 67 -15.61 -16.46 -8.03
CA GLN A 67 -15.65 -17.91 -7.97
C GLN A 67 -16.53 -18.39 -6.80
N GLN A 68 -16.88 -19.68 -6.76
CA GLN A 68 -17.66 -20.25 -5.64
C GLN A 68 -16.97 -20.12 -4.29
N ARG A 69 -15.63 -20.20 -4.28
CA ARG A 69 -14.81 -20.02 -3.09
C ARG A 69 -14.79 -18.58 -2.55
N ASP A 70 -15.18 -17.60 -3.38
CA ASP A 70 -15.25 -16.20 -2.96
C ASP A 70 -16.56 -15.88 -2.21
N ILE A 71 -17.54 -16.80 -2.24
CA ILE A 71 -18.80 -16.65 -1.49
C ILE A 71 -18.56 -17.06 -0.04
N THR A 72 -18.95 -16.22 0.92
CA THR A 72 -18.91 -16.54 2.35
C THR A 72 -19.64 -17.85 2.60
N GLN A 73 -19.04 -18.72 3.41
CA GLN A 73 -19.60 -20.05 3.70
C GLN A 73 -21.04 -19.95 4.20
N GLY A 74 -21.91 -20.77 3.60
CA GLY A 74 -23.34 -20.82 3.95
C GLY A 74 -24.19 -19.71 3.34
N GLN A 75 -23.61 -18.76 2.60
CA GLN A 75 -24.37 -17.66 2.01
C GLN A 75 -24.86 -18.00 0.59
N PRO A 76 -26.03 -17.44 0.18
CA PRO A 76 -26.65 -17.73 -1.10
C PRO A 76 -25.96 -17.05 -2.29
N PHE A 77 -25.24 -15.97 -2.07
CA PHE A 77 -24.58 -15.18 -3.10
C PHE A 77 -23.40 -14.38 -2.52
N CYS A 78 -22.59 -13.84 -3.44
CA CYS A 78 -21.62 -12.78 -3.19
C CYS A 78 -21.89 -11.60 -4.12
N ARG A 79 -21.75 -10.37 -3.63
CA ARG A 79 -21.91 -9.14 -4.41
C ARG A 79 -20.85 -8.12 -4.03
N LEU A 80 -20.26 -7.49 -5.03
CA LEU A 80 -19.33 -6.36 -4.90
C LEU A 80 -19.88 -5.19 -5.71
N ILE A 81 -19.95 -4.01 -5.11
CA ILE A 81 -20.40 -2.78 -5.78
C ILE A 81 -19.34 -1.70 -5.53
N ILE A 82 -18.98 -0.98 -6.57
CA ILE A 82 -18.12 0.20 -6.49
C ILE A 82 -18.86 1.39 -7.08
N ARG A 83 -18.64 2.56 -6.49
CA ARG A 83 -19.08 3.84 -6.99
C ARG A 83 -17.90 4.78 -7.09
N LEU A 84 -17.80 5.50 -8.19
CA LEU A 84 -16.84 6.57 -8.41
C LEU A 84 -17.45 7.93 -8.02
N GLU A 85 -16.58 8.93 -7.81
CA GLU A 85 -17.01 10.31 -7.46
C GLU A 85 -17.89 10.97 -8.52
N ASP A 86 -17.75 10.59 -9.80
CA ASP A 86 -18.60 11.08 -10.88
C ASP A 86 -19.99 10.41 -10.93
N GLY A 87 -20.29 9.53 -9.99
CA GLY A 87 -21.52 8.77 -9.88
C GLY A 87 -21.56 7.47 -10.66
N THR A 88 -20.55 7.17 -11.49
CA THR A 88 -20.43 5.89 -12.23
C THR A 88 -20.42 4.72 -11.25
N THR A 89 -21.27 3.72 -11.50
CA THR A 89 -21.41 2.57 -10.59
C THR A 89 -21.43 1.26 -11.37
N TRP A 90 -20.72 0.25 -10.88
CA TRP A 90 -20.88 -1.11 -11.40
C TRP A 90 -20.83 -2.14 -10.30
N LYS A 91 -21.35 -3.33 -10.61
CA LYS A 91 -21.41 -4.41 -9.63
C LYS A 91 -21.09 -5.76 -10.25
N LEU A 92 -20.46 -6.60 -9.45
CA LEU A 92 -20.23 -8.00 -9.71
C LEU A 92 -21.11 -8.83 -8.78
N TYR A 93 -21.74 -9.85 -9.33
CA TYR A 93 -22.62 -10.74 -8.60
C TYR A 93 -22.30 -12.21 -8.91
N LYS A 94 -22.29 -13.07 -7.90
CA LYS A 94 -22.13 -14.51 -8.04
C LYS A 94 -23.12 -15.24 -7.14
N LYS A 95 -23.95 -16.07 -7.74
CA LYS A 95 -24.85 -16.99 -7.02
C LYS A 95 -24.11 -18.23 -6.58
N SER A 96 -24.42 -18.73 -5.38
CA SER A 96 -23.94 -20.01 -4.89
C SER A 96 -24.61 -21.18 -5.65
N ASN A 97 -23.83 -22.17 -6.06
CA ASN A 97 -24.36 -23.38 -6.71
C ASN A 97 -25.28 -24.20 -5.77
N LYS A 98 -25.13 -24.04 -4.46
CA LYS A 98 -25.97 -24.71 -3.45
C LYS A 98 -27.33 -24.04 -3.25
N TYR A 99 -27.52 -22.81 -3.72
CA TYR A 99 -28.75 -22.06 -3.56
C TYR A 99 -29.71 -22.32 -4.72
N ARG A 100 -30.88 -22.91 -4.43
CA ARG A 100 -31.90 -23.32 -5.43
C ARG A 100 -32.85 -22.19 -5.86
N GLY A 101 -32.90 -21.08 -5.11
CA GLY A 101 -33.75 -19.91 -5.44
C GLY A 101 -33.32 -19.21 -6.73
N LYS A 102 -34.26 -18.48 -7.35
CA LYS A 102 -33.90 -17.57 -8.46
C LYS A 102 -33.03 -16.42 -7.92
N PRO A 103 -31.98 -16.01 -8.64
CA PRO A 103 -31.22 -14.83 -8.23
C PRO A 103 -32.07 -13.57 -8.40
N ASN A 104 -32.12 -12.76 -7.34
CA ASN A 104 -32.80 -11.45 -7.38
C ASN A 104 -31.87 -10.34 -7.93
N ASP A 105 -30.61 -10.67 -8.26
CA ASP A 105 -29.60 -9.72 -8.70
C ASP A 105 -28.68 -10.34 -9.77
N ARG A 106 -27.90 -9.51 -10.44
CA ARG A 106 -26.96 -9.92 -11.51
C ARG A 106 -25.78 -8.96 -11.58
N THR A 107 -24.70 -9.39 -12.19
CA THR A 107 -23.60 -8.52 -12.61
C THR A 107 -24.13 -7.41 -13.52
N ASP A 108 -23.79 -6.17 -13.23
CA ASP A 108 -24.16 -5.00 -14.02
C ASP A 108 -22.92 -4.15 -14.29
N LEU A 109 -22.62 -3.97 -15.56
CA LEU A 109 -21.42 -3.26 -16.04
C LEU A 109 -21.81 -2.14 -17.02
N THR A 110 -23.10 -1.73 -17.02
CA THR A 110 -23.64 -0.80 -18.00
C THR A 110 -22.90 0.55 -17.94
N ASP A 111 -22.84 1.16 -16.77
CA ASP A 111 -22.16 2.46 -16.59
C ASP A 111 -20.65 2.33 -16.85
N LEU A 112 -20.03 1.23 -16.41
CA LEU A 112 -18.62 0.96 -16.68
C LEU A 112 -18.33 0.87 -18.17
N THR A 113 -19.19 0.20 -18.96
CA THR A 113 -19.00 0.08 -20.40
C THR A 113 -19.13 1.43 -21.08
N ALA A 114 -20.13 2.24 -20.68
CA ALA A 114 -20.30 3.60 -21.19
C ALA A 114 -19.10 4.50 -20.85
N LEU A 115 -18.57 4.40 -19.63
CA LEU A 115 -17.35 5.11 -19.20
C LEU A 115 -16.15 4.74 -20.07
N ALA A 116 -15.90 3.44 -20.29
CA ALA A 116 -14.78 2.95 -21.09
C ALA A 116 -14.92 3.36 -22.57
N ASP A 117 -16.11 3.23 -23.14
CA ASP A 117 -16.39 3.64 -24.53
C ASP A 117 -16.15 5.17 -24.72
N ALA A 118 -16.56 5.99 -23.75
CA ALA A 118 -16.32 7.44 -23.79
C ALA A 118 -14.82 7.77 -23.74
N LEU A 119 -14.06 7.12 -22.85
CA LEU A 119 -12.60 7.31 -22.72
C LEU A 119 -11.85 6.97 -24.00
N VAL A 120 -12.15 5.80 -24.59
CA VAL A 120 -11.51 5.35 -25.82
C VAL A 120 -11.90 6.24 -26.99
N SER A 121 -13.18 6.61 -27.12
CA SER A 121 -13.65 7.52 -28.17
C SER A 121 -12.98 8.90 -28.10
N ASP A 122 -12.82 9.45 -26.89
CA ASP A 122 -12.13 10.73 -26.69
C ASP A 122 -10.64 10.60 -27.04
N HIS A 123 -10.00 9.50 -26.68
CA HIS A 123 -8.60 9.23 -27.05
C HIS A 123 -8.42 9.22 -28.57
N ASP A 124 -9.25 8.50 -29.29
CA ASP A 124 -9.20 8.41 -30.74
C ASP A 124 -9.51 9.77 -31.41
N ARG A 125 -10.51 10.48 -30.90
CA ARG A 125 -10.93 11.79 -31.42
C ARG A 125 -9.86 12.87 -31.26
N PHE A 126 -9.11 12.84 -30.17
CA PHE A 126 -8.08 13.86 -29.87
C PHE A 126 -6.66 13.37 -30.19
N GLY A 127 -6.49 12.36 -31.04
CA GLY A 127 -5.19 11.94 -31.58
C GLY A 127 -4.22 11.44 -30.52
N GLY A 128 -4.70 10.77 -29.48
CA GLY A 128 -3.87 10.22 -28.42
C GLY A 128 -3.53 11.17 -27.27
N TYR A 129 -4.06 12.40 -27.28
CA TYR A 129 -3.81 13.38 -26.20
C TYR A 129 -4.71 13.17 -24.96
N VAL A 130 -5.69 12.30 -25.02
CA VAL A 130 -6.53 11.99 -23.84
C VAL A 130 -5.74 11.10 -22.89
N ARG A 131 -5.68 11.53 -21.64
CA ARG A 131 -4.96 10.85 -20.57
C ARG A 131 -5.81 9.75 -19.95
N PHE A 132 -5.23 8.58 -19.81
CA PHE A 132 -5.86 7.49 -19.10
C PHE A 132 -5.48 7.52 -17.61
N PRO A 133 -6.39 7.21 -16.68
CA PRO A 133 -6.04 7.07 -15.28
C PRO A 133 -5.14 5.84 -15.07
N ALA A 134 -4.08 5.96 -14.30
CA ALA A 134 -3.27 4.80 -13.93
C ALA A 134 -4.04 3.88 -12.95
N VAL A 135 -3.97 2.57 -13.14
CA VAL A 135 -4.56 1.58 -12.23
C VAL A 135 -3.50 0.55 -11.84
N GLY A 136 -3.11 0.57 -10.58
CA GLY A 136 -2.12 -0.34 -10.01
C GLY A 136 -2.69 -1.14 -8.84
N CYS A 137 -2.30 -2.42 -8.74
CA CYS A 137 -2.64 -3.25 -7.58
C CYS A 137 -1.41 -4.05 -7.18
N TYR A 138 -0.86 -3.84 -6.02
CA TYR A 138 0.37 -4.42 -5.50
C TYR A 138 0.07 -5.29 -4.28
N GLY A 139 0.19 -6.61 -4.43
CA GLY A 139 -0.03 -7.60 -3.37
C GLY A 139 1.22 -7.86 -2.53
N VAL A 140 1.09 -8.77 -1.59
CA VAL A 140 2.20 -9.21 -0.71
C VAL A 140 3.27 -10.02 -1.45
N ASP A 141 2.95 -10.59 -2.60
CA ASP A 141 3.83 -11.38 -3.47
C ASP A 141 4.74 -10.53 -4.37
N ARG A 142 4.90 -9.22 -4.04
CA ARG A 142 5.73 -8.27 -4.79
C ARG A 142 7.25 -8.41 -4.56
N ALA A 143 7.71 -9.55 -4.08
CA ALA A 143 9.15 -9.80 -3.92
C ALA A 143 9.88 -9.66 -5.26
N VAL A 144 10.96 -8.89 -5.24
CA VAL A 144 11.80 -8.67 -6.42
C VAL A 144 12.87 -9.75 -6.45
N ALA A 145 12.68 -10.76 -7.30
CA ALA A 145 13.73 -11.71 -7.64
C ALA A 145 14.91 -11.02 -8.35
N GLU A 146 15.92 -11.75 -8.75
CA GLU A 146 17.06 -11.21 -9.50
C GLU A 146 16.58 -10.40 -10.71
N VAL A 147 16.98 -9.12 -10.74
CA VAL A 147 16.63 -8.18 -11.81
C VAL A 147 17.57 -8.40 -12.98
N LYS A 148 17.00 -8.84 -14.11
CA LYS A 148 17.71 -8.93 -15.40
C LYS A 148 16.86 -8.23 -16.47
N PRO A 149 17.13 -6.96 -16.80
CA PRO A 149 16.36 -6.26 -17.83
C PRO A 149 16.40 -7.03 -19.15
N LYS A 150 15.26 -7.55 -19.58
CA LYS A 150 15.12 -8.35 -20.82
C LYS A 150 14.72 -7.44 -21.96
N LEU A 151 15.01 -7.85 -23.19
CA LEU A 151 14.38 -7.28 -24.37
C LEU A 151 12.96 -7.84 -24.47
N SER A 152 11.99 -6.95 -24.68
CA SER A 152 10.63 -7.39 -25.02
C SER A 152 10.60 -7.93 -26.45
N LYS A 153 9.76 -8.94 -26.66
CA LYS A 153 9.48 -9.41 -28.04
C LYS A 153 8.52 -8.49 -28.78
N LYS A 154 7.78 -7.65 -28.05
CA LYS A 154 6.84 -6.64 -28.55
C LYS A 154 7.07 -5.38 -27.75
N SER A 155 7.25 -4.23 -28.42
CA SER A 155 7.35 -2.94 -27.74
C SER A 155 6.09 -2.68 -26.92
N GLN A 156 6.24 -2.21 -25.68
CA GLN A 156 5.18 -1.91 -24.74
C GLN A 156 5.24 -0.43 -24.37
N LEU A 157 5.16 0.44 -25.36
CA LEU A 157 5.31 1.89 -25.19
C LEU A 157 3.99 2.65 -25.31
N GLU A 158 2.92 1.99 -25.72
CA GLU A 158 1.61 2.63 -25.82
C GLU A 158 0.95 2.80 -24.44
N PRO A 159 0.15 3.86 -24.24
CA PRO A 159 -0.51 4.14 -22.95
C PRO A 159 -1.30 2.94 -22.39
N LEU A 160 -1.99 2.20 -23.24
CA LEU A 160 -2.78 1.03 -22.85
C LEU A 160 -1.93 -0.18 -22.47
N ASP A 161 -0.67 -0.27 -22.90
CA ASP A 161 0.25 -1.31 -22.44
C ASP A 161 0.55 -1.20 -20.93
N SER A 162 0.30 -0.02 -20.33
CA SER A 162 0.40 0.19 -18.89
C SER A 162 -0.60 -0.65 -18.10
N TYR A 163 -1.73 -1.02 -18.72
CA TYR A 163 -2.78 -1.84 -18.13
C TYR A 163 -2.54 -3.36 -18.26
N ASP A 164 -1.41 -3.77 -18.86
CA ASP A 164 -1.14 -5.17 -19.13
C ASP A 164 -1.26 -6.04 -17.87
N SER A 165 -1.99 -7.14 -18.02
CA SER A 165 -2.21 -8.35 -17.18
C SER A 165 -2.02 -8.28 -15.63
N ARG A 166 -1.65 -7.13 -15.06
CA ARG A 166 -1.20 -6.96 -13.66
C ARG A 166 -2.26 -7.22 -12.62
N LEU A 167 -3.50 -6.88 -12.95
CA LEU A 167 -4.63 -7.20 -12.07
C LEU A 167 -4.97 -8.69 -12.07
N ASN A 168 -4.49 -9.44 -13.07
CA ASN A 168 -4.82 -10.86 -13.26
C ASN A 168 -3.77 -11.83 -12.71
N ASN A 169 -2.47 -11.55 -12.81
CA ASN A 169 -1.41 -12.55 -12.70
C ASN A 169 -0.33 -12.29 -11.63
N GLY A 170 -0.60 -11.49 -10.61
CA GLY A 170 0.42 -11.16 -9.61
C GLY A 170 1.49 -10.17 -10.13
N HIS A 171 2.34 -9.66 -9.23
CA HIS A 171 3.24 -8.57 -9.59
C HIS A 171 4.54 -9.09 -10.20
N ASN A 172 4.73 -8.83 -11.48
CA ASN A 172 6.01 -9.00 -12.12
C ASN A 172 6.58 -7.62 -12.49
N PHE A 173 7.47 -7.10 -11.65
CA PHE A 173 8.17 -5.85 -11.91
C PHE A 173 9.10 -5.89 -13.16
N SER A 174 9.21 -7.04 -13.83
CA SER A 174 10.01 -7.15 -15.05
C SER A 174 9.56 -6.17 -16.15
N GLY A 175 8.28 -5.81 -16.18
CA GLY A 175 7.73 -4.82 -17.10
C GLY A 175 8.32 -3.42 -16.89
N PHE A 176 8.57 -3.01 -15.64
CA PHE A 176 9.24 -1.75 -15.32
C PHE A 176 10.65 -1.71 -15.90
N PHE A 177 11.48 -2.72 -15.61
CA PHE A 177 12.87 -2.76 -16.09
C PHE A 177 12.98 -2.92 -17.61
N THR A 178 12.04 -3.65 -18.22
CA THR A 178 11.97 -3.81 -19.68
C THR A 178 11.63 -2.48 -20.35
N TRP A 179 10.59 -1.80 -19.88
CA TRP A 179 10.19 -0.49 -20.37
C TRP A 179 11.30 0.56 -20.18
N PHE A 180 11.89 0.62 -18.99
CA PHE A 180 12.97 1.57 -18.70
C PHE A 180 14.12 1.39 -19.68
N ARG A 181 14.51 0.15 -19.96
CA ARG A 181 15.54 -0.19 -20.92
C ARG A 181 15.16 0.23 -22.34
N GLU A 182 13.95 -0.08 -22.81
CA GLU A 182 13.49 0.25 -24.16
C GLU A 182 13.51 1.77 -24.40
N VAL A 183 12.98 2.55 -23.45
CA VAL A 183 12.96 4.02 -23.56
C VAL A 183 14.37 4.59 -23.49
N GLU A 184 15.24 4.06 -22.62
CA GLU A 184 16.64 4.50 -22.55
C GLU A 184 17.44 4.11 -23.83
N ASP A 185 17.14 3.00 -24.47
CA ASP A 185 17.73 2.61 -25.75
C ASP A 185 17.33 3.60 -26.85
N LEU A 186 16.05 4.04 -26.91
CA LEU A 186 15.57 5.06 -27.83
C LEU A 186 16.22 6.44 -27.56
N GLU A 187 16.32 6.85 -26.29
CA GLU A 187 17.01 8.09 -25.90
C GLU A 187 18.47 8.10 -26.37
N ASN A 188 19.18 6.98 -26.25
CA ASN A 188 20.54 6.82 -26.71
C ASN A 188 20.67 6.78 -28.25
N GLU A 189 19.68 6.25 -28.96
CA GLU A 189 19.62 6.23 -30.42
C GLU A 189 19.44 7.67 -30.96
N GLU A 190 18.49 8.42 -30.40
CA GLU A 190 18.28 9.83 -30.75
C GLU A 190 19.55 10.69 -30.52
N LEU A 191 20.26 10.44 -29.41
CA LEU A 191 21.54 11.14 -29.15
C LEU A 191 22.56 10.88 -30.23
N ARG A 192 22.68 9.64 -30.73
CA ARG A 192 23.61 9.29 -31.81
C ARG A 192 23.24 9.92 -33.14
N GLU A 193 21.95 9.99 -33.46
CA GLU A 193 21.46 10.52 -34.72
C GLU A 193 21.49 12.07 -34.76
N LYS A 194 21.02 12.71 -33.68
CA LYS A 194 20.88 14.18 -33.64
C LYS A 194 22.10 14.90 -33.07
N GLY A 195 23.04 14.19 -32.45
CA GLY A 195 24.23 14.73 -31.80
C GLY A 195 23.97 15.62 -30.58
N ALA A 196 22.72 15.73 -30.15
CA ALA A 196 22.30 16.50 -28.99
C ALA A 196 21.45 15.62 -28.05
N PHE A 197 21.81 15.61 -26.78
CA PHE A 197 21.05 14.88 -25.76
C PHE A 197 19.75 15.63 -25.46
N GLN A 198 18.62 15.00 -25.73
CA GLN A 198 17.30 15.42 -25.28
C GLN A 198 16.73 14.33 -24.41
N PRO A 199 16.61 14.56 -23.07
CA PRO A 199 16.03 13.57 -22.18
C PRO A 199 14.58 13.24 -22.60
N ASP A 200 14.25 11.95 -22.69
CA ASP A 200 12.85 11.54 -22.82
C ASP A 200 12.07 12.00 -21.58
N GLY A 201 10.99 12.74 -21.79
CA GLY A 201 10.21 13.34 -20.70
C GLY A 201 9.60 12.30 -19.77
N GLN A 202 9.22 11.13 -20.28
CA GLN A 202 8.63 10.04 -19.49
C GLN A 202 9.72 9.37 -18.65
N LEU A 203 10.86 9.02 -19.25
CA LEU A 203 11.98 8.40 -18.57
C LEU A 203 12.58 9.32 -17.51
N ASN A 204 12.70 10.61 -17.82
CA ASN A 204 13.18 11.61 -16.86
C ASN A 204 12.24 11.76 -15.66
N ALA A 205 10.93 11.76 -15.86
CA ALA A 205 9.96 11.76 -14.76
C ALA A 205 10.12 10.52 -13.84
N VAL A 206 10.35 9.34 -14.42
CA VAL A 206 10.58 8.11 -13.64
C VAL A 206 11.92 8.18 -12.90
N ARG A 207 13.00 8.65 -13.53
CA ARG A 207 14.29 8.87 -12.85
C ARG A 207 14.15 9.81 -11.66
N ASN A 208 13.45 10.93 -11.84
CA ASN A 208 13.20 11.90 -10.77
C ASN A 208 12.38 11.30 -9.62
N ALA A 209 11.37 10.47 -9.90
CA ALA A 209 10.61 9.78 -8.87
C ALA A 209 11.48 8.84 -8.04
N LEU A 210 12.35 8.07 -8.69
CA LEU A 210 13.30 7.17 -8.03
C LEU A 210 14.31 7.94 -7.16
N GLU A 211 14.84 9.05 -7.65
CA GLU A 211 15.76 9.91 -6.89
C GLU A 211 15.09 10.55 -5.67
N GLN A 212 13.86 11.06 -5.83
CA GLN A 212 13.10 11.65 -4.73
C GLN A 212 12.78 10.63 -3.63
N VAL A 213 12.48 9.38 -4.00
CA VAL A 213 12.10 8.36 -3.03
C VAL A 213 13.28 7.74 -2.31
N SER A 214 14.40 7.61 -2.99
CA SER A 214 15.62 6.99 -2.45
C SER A 214 16.47 7.94 -1.60
N GLY A 215 16.42 9.23 -1.91
CA GLY A 215 17.21 10.28 -1.24
C GLY A 215 18.71 10.23 -1.53
N ASP A 216 19.30 9.03 -1.42
CA ASP A 216 20.76 8.82 -1.55
C ASP A 216 21.19 8.30 -2.93
N TYR A 217 20.26 7.67 -3.68
CA TYR A 217 20.56 7.09 -4.96
C TYR A 217 20.23 8.05 -6.11
N SER A 218 21.06 8.08 -7.13
CA SER A 218 20.92 8.93 -8.31
C SER A 218 21.39 8.21 -9.57
N ARG A 219 21.21 8.84 -10.76
CA ARG A 219 21.70 8.34 -12.04
C ARG A 219 21.25 6.92 -12.38
N PHE A 220 19.98 6.65 -12.20
CA PHE A 220 19.37 5.37 -12.56
C PHE A 220 19.47 5.10 -14.06
N ARG A 221 20.05 3.94 -14.42
CA ARG A 221 20.34 3.54 -15.81
C ARG A 221 20.41 2.03 -15.97
N VAL A 222 20.33 1.57 -17.22
CA VAL A 222 20.49 0.14 -17.54
C VAL A 222 21.87 -0.13 -18.15
N SER A 223 22.63 -1.04 -17.58
CA SER A 223 23.82 -1.63 -18.20
C SER A 223 23.41 -2.71 -19.21
N ARG A 224 24.08 -2.74 -20.36
CA ARG A 224 23.83 -3.73 -21.41
C ARG A 224 24.76 -4.94 -21.32
N ASN A 225 25.94 -4.75 -20.73
CA ASN A 225 26.93 -5.79 -20.53
C ASN A 225 27.76 -5.53 -19.26
N PRO A 226 27.60 -6.30 -18.19
CA PRO A 226 26.50 -7.26 -17.97
C PRO A 226 25.13 -6.56 -17.91
N ARG A 227 24.05 -7.32 -18.16
CA ARG A 227 22.70 -6.76 -18.06
C ARG A 227 22.34 -6.55 -16.61
N ASP A 228 22.17 -5.27 -16.23
CA ASP A 228 21.88 -4.90 -14.85
C ASP A 228 21.17 -3.54 -14.79
N PHE A 229 20.53 -3.25 -13.67
CA PHE A 229 19.98 -1.94 -13.37
C PHE A 229 20.89 -1.24 -12.36
N LEU A 230 21.47 -0.14 -12.75
CA LEU A 230 22.51 0.55 -12.02
C LEU A 230 22.04 1.89 -11.48
N MET A 231 22.63 2.28 -10.36
CA MET A 231 22.47 3.58 -9.72
C MET A 231 23.76 3.98 -9.04
N ASP A 232 23.89 5.25 -8.70
CA ASP A 232 25.06 5.77 -7.99
C ASP A 232 24.63 6.23 -6.58
N LYS A 233 25.46 5.95 -5.57
CA LYS A 233 25.32 6.44 -4.18
C LYS A 233 26.68 6.94 -3.71
N ASN A 234 26.77 8.21 -3.29
CA ASN A 234 28.01 8.82 -2.81
C ASN A 234 29.20 8.68 -3.80
N GLY A 235 28.93 8.77 -5.11
CA GLY A 235 29.93 8.63 -6.16
C GLY A 235 30.36 7.19 -6.46
N GLN A 236 29.78 6.20 -5.81
CA GLN A 236 30.01 4.77 -6.08
C GLN A 236 28.81 4.19 -6.85
N GLN A 237 29.12 3.30 -7.81
CA GLN A 237 28.12 2.60 -8.58
C GLN A 237 27.62 1.36 -7.83
N PHE A 238 26.31 1.17 -7.81
CA PHE A 238 25.64 0.00 -7.26
C PHE A 238 24.73 -0.65 -8.31
N SER A 239 24.62 -1.98 -8.22
CA SER A 239 23.57 -2.75 -8.87
C SER A 239 22.35 -2.81 -7.97
N ILE A 240 21.14 -2.77 -8.56
CA ILE A 240 19.91 -3.03 -7.81
C ILE A 240 19.93 -4.39 -7.10
N ASN A 241 20.65 -5.37 -7.66
CA ASN A 241 20.79 -6.71 -7.08
C ASN A 241 21.65 -6.72 -5.81
N GLN A 242 22.42 -5.67 -5.53
CA GLN A 242 23.21 -5.49 -4.30
C GLN A 242 22.41 -4.84 -3.17
N LEU A 243 21.23 -4.32 -3.45
CA LEU A 243 20.37 -3.70 -2.46
C LEU A 243 19.68 -4.76 -1.59
N SER A 244 19.23 -4.36 -0.40
CA SER A 244 18.34 -5.17 0.42
C SER A 244 17.01 -5.42 -0.29
N ASP A 245 16.32 -6.49 0.07
CA ASP A 245 15.02 -6.81 -0.56
C ASP A 245 13.98 -5.71 -0.33
N GLY A 246 14.03 -5.03 0.82
CA GLY A 246 13.19 -3.86 1.09
C GLY A 246 13.47 -2.69 0.16
N GLU A 247 14.76 -2.34 -0.04
CA GLU A 247 15.16 -1.29 -0.97
C GLU A 247 14.74 -1.60 -2.40
N LYS A 248 14.99 -2.83 -2.85
CA LYS A 248 14.55 -3.29 -4.18
C LYS A 248 13.03 -3.17 -4.35
N CYS A 249 12.27 -3.68 -3.38
CA CYS A 249 10.82 -3.67 -3.41
C CYS A 249 10.27 -2.23 -3.48
N TYR A 250 10.83 -1.33 -2.66
CA TYR A 250 10.38 0.05 -2.59
C TYR A 250 10.69 0.83 -3.87
N LEU A 251 11.94 0.78 -4.35
CA LEU A 251 12.33 1.44 -5.59
C LEU A 251 11.52 0.92 -6.78
N THR A 252 11.31 -0.39 -6.82
CA THR A 252 10.57 -0.99 -7.94
C THR A 252 9.08 -0.64 -7.90
N LEU A 253 8.47 -0.58 -6.70
CA LEU A 253 7.10 -0.12 -6.51
C LEU A 253 6.91 1.31 -7.03
N VAL A 254 7.76 2.23 -6.58
CA VAL A 254 7.69 3.64 -7.01
C VAL A 254 8.00 3.79 -8.50
N GLY A 255 9.03 3.10 -8.99
CA GLY A 255 9.39 3.11 -10.40
C GLY A 255 8.27 2.60 -11.31
N ASP A 256 7.55 1.57 -10.87
CA ASP A 256 6.43 1.00 -11.64
C ASP A 256 5.19 1.90 -11.63
N ILE A 257 4.86 2.53 -10.50
CA ILE A 257 3.79 3.55 -10.45
C ILE A 257 4.16 4.74 -11.34
N ALA A 258 5.40 5.24 -11.24
CA ALA A 258 5.89 6.34 -12.07
C ALA A 258 5.82 6.00 -13.57
N ARG A 259 6.23 4.78 -13.96
CA ARG A 259 6.13 4.27 -15.34
C ARG A 259 4.68 4.27 -15.83
N MET A 260 3.74 3.73 -15.05
CA MET A 260 2.32 3.71 -15.45
C MET A 260 1.80 5.13 -15.70
N LEU A 261 2.10 6.06 -14.80
CA LEU A 261 1.70 7.45 -14.94
C LEU A 261 2.37 8.12 -16.15
N ALA A 262 3.66 7.86 -16.36
CA ALA A 262 4.41 8.39 -17.51
C ALA A 262 3.81 7.92 -18.85
N MET A 263 3.44 6.63 -18.94
CA MET A 263 2.82 6.06 -20.13
C MET A 263 1.42 6.60 -20.39
N THR A 264 0.59 6.67 -19.32
CA THR A 264 -0.82 7.10 -19.45
C THR A 264 -1.00 8.61 -19.59
N ASN A 265 0.04 9.40 -19.25
CA ASN A 265 0.03 10.87 -19.29
C ASN A 265 1.10 11.43 -20.22
N ARG A 266 1.33 10.75 -21.34
CA ARG A 266 2.32 11.16 -22.36
C ARG A 266 2.07 12.60 -22.82
N GLY A 267 3.13 13.39 -22.92
CA GLY A 267 3.06 14.80 -23.34
C GLY A 267 2.53 15.76 -22.27
N ALA A 268 2.36 15.34 -21.02
CA ALA A 268 2.11 16.24 -19.91
C ALA A 268 3.40 16.92 -19.45
N ASP A 269 3.31 18.16 -18.94
CA ASP A 269 4.45 18.88 -18.35
C ASP A 269 5.10 18.09 -17.21
N ASN A 270 4.26 17.51 -16.35
CA ASN A 270 4.67 16.53 -15.36
C ASN A 270 3.75 15.29 -15.42
N PRO A 271 4.19 14.19 -16.04
CA PRO A 271 3.37 13.00 -16.17
C PRO A 271 2.96 12.39 -14.82
N LEU A 272 3.73 12.59 -13.74
CA LEU A 272 3.47 12.04 -12.41
C LEU A 272 2.29 12.70 -11.69
N ASP A 273 1.84 13.88 -12.15
CA ASP A 273 0.62 14.52 -11.64
C ASP A 273 -0.66 13.91 -12.23
N GLY A 274 -0.51 12.89 -13.08
CA GLY A 274 -1.62 12.14 -13.67
C GLY A 274 -2.51 11.48 -12.63
N LYS A 275 -3.76 11.23 -13.03
CA LYS A 275 -4.75 10.59 -12.15
C LYS A 275 -4.56 9.07 -12.11
N GLY A 276 -4.86 8.47 -10.96
CA GLY A 276 -4.78 7.02 -10.81
C GLY A 276 -5.39 6.51 -9.52
N CYS A 277 -5.70 5.22 -9.52
CA CYS A 277 -6.12 4.47 -8.34
C CYS A 277 -5.09 3.36 -8.07
N ILE A 278 -4.41 3.42 -6.93
CA ILE A 278 -3.31 2.55 -6.58
C ILE A 278 -3.65 1.78 -5.30
N LEU A 279 -3.72 0.46 -5.43
CA LEU A 279 -3.99 -0.48 -4.34
C LEU A 279 -2.66 -1.11 -3.89
N ILE A 280 -2.33 -1.04 -2.58
CA ILE A 280 -1.10 -1.61 -2.04
C ILE A 280 -1.42 -2.42 -0.80
N ASP A 281 -1.17 -3.73 -0.84
CA ASP A 281 -1.32 -4.62 0.31
C ASP A 281 -0.02 -4.65 1.10
N GLU A 282 -0.11 -4.49 2.44
CA GLU A 282 1.03 -4.48 3.37
C GLU A 282 2.17 -3.56 2.91
N VAL A 283 1.90 -2.26 2.80
CA VAL A 283 2.87 -1.28 2.27
C VAL A 283 4.22 -1.30 3.00
N ASP A 284 4.21 -1.67 4.27
CA ASP A 284 5.36 -1.81 5.17
C ASP A 284 6.23 -3.05 4.93
N LEU A 285 5.77 -3.99 4.08
CA LEU A 285 6.43 -5.28 3.86
C LEU A 285 7.89 -5.09 3.42
N HIS A 286 8.82 -5.70 4.18
CA HIS A 286 10.28 -5.64 4.02
C HIS A 286 10.91 -4.25 4.18
N LEU A 287 10.16 -3.19 4.52
CA LEU A 287 10.71 -1.85 4.68
C LEU A 287 11.37 -1.67 6.05
N HIS A 288 12.50 -0.98 6.07
CA HIS A 288 13.10 -0.50 7.30
C HIS A 288 12.16 0.51 8.01
N PRO A 289 12.07 0.53 9.36
CA PRO A 289 11.18 1.42 10.11
C PRO A 289 11.21 2.91 9.69
N VAL A 290 12.38 3.44 9.36
CA VAL A 290 12.52 4.82 8.85
C VAL A 290 11.72 5.01 7.55
N TRP A 291 11.78 4.08 6.64
CA TRP A 291 11.01 4.17 5.38
C TRP A 291 9.52 3.92 5.59
N GLN A 292 9.15 3.06 6.55
CA GLN A 292 7.75 2.88 6.92
C GLN A 292 7.12 4.20 7.43
N SER A 293 7.89 5.02 8.15
CA SER A 293 7.42 6.32 8.62
C SER A 293 7.30 7.40 7.52
N GLU A 294 7.96 7.22 6.39
CA GLU A 294 8.01 8.23 5.33
C GLU A 294 7.16 7.87 4.11
N ILE A 295 6.82 6.59 3.92
CA ILE A 295 6.27 6.07 2.68
C ILE A 295 4.97 6.77 2.25
N LEU A 296 4.01 7.00 3.17
CA LEU A 296 2.75 7.67 2.84
C LEU A 296 2.99 9.09 2.34
N GLY A 297 3.86 9.82 3.05
CA GLY A 297 4.22 11.19 2.68
C GLY A 297 4.91 11.26 1.30
N ARG A 298 5.86 10.36 1.05
CA ARG A 298 6.60 10.31 -0.22
C ARG A 298 5.69 9.93 -1.39
N LEU A 299 4.84 8.91 -1.25
CA LEU A 299 3.88 8.53 -2.29
C LEU A 299 2.93 9.67 -2.66
N THR A 300 2.35 10.36 -1.67
CA THR A 300 1.42 11.47 -1.93
C THR A 300 2.11 12.72 -2.45
N GLN A 301 3.39 12.93 -2.13
CA GLN A 301 4.18 14.05 -2.63
C GLN A 301 4.58 13.86 -4.10
N ILE A 302 5.00 12.64 -4.47
CA ILE A 302 5.45 12.31 -5.83
C ILE A 302 4.25 12.17 -6.78
N PHE A 303 3.18 11.47 -6.35
CA PHE A 303 2.03 11.12 -7.18
C PHE A 303 0.77 11.90 -6.75
N LYS A 304 0.77 13.19 -7.00
CA LYS A 304 -0.26 14.14 -6.50
C LYS A 304 -1.68 13.85 -7.00
N GLY A 305 -1.81 13.24 -8.16
CA GLY A 305 -3.09 12.92 -8.78
C GLY A 305 -3.67 11.56 -8.40
N CYS A 306 -2.95 10.73 -7.63
CA CYS A 306 -3.37 9.38 -7.31
C CYS A 306 -4.19 9.30 -6.02
N GLN A 307 -5.22 8.44 -6.05
CA GLN A 307 -5.85 7.90 -4.86
C GLN A 307 -5.15 6.59 -4.47
N PHE A 308 -4.73 6.52 -3.22
CA PHE A 308 -4.10 5.33 -2.64
C PHE A 308 -5.08 4.64 -1.69
N ILE A 309 -5.20 3.32 -1.82
CA ILE A 309 -5.91 2.46 -0.88
C ILE A 309 -4.91 1.40 -0.42
N ILE A 310 -4.52 1.49 0.84
CA ILE A 310 -3.33 0.83 1.38
C ILE A 310 -3.69 0.04 2.62
N THR A 311 -3.09 -1.15 2.77
CA THR A 311 -3.13 -1.88 4.04
C THR A 311 -1.77 -1.87 4.72
N THR A 312 -1.77 -1.95 6.04
CA THR A 312 -0.55 -2.02 6.86
C THR A 312 -0.76 -2.78 8.16
N HIS A 313 0.32 -3.33 8.70
CA HIS A 313 0.44 -3.81 10.08
C HIS A 313 1.41 -2.95 10.90
N SER A 314 1.98 -1.90 10.31
CA SER A 314 3.02 -1.10 10.93
C SER A 314 2.46 0.09 11.72
N PRO A 315 2.80 0.19 13.01
CA PRO A 315 2.49 1.40 13.77
C PRO A 315 3.24 2.62 13.24
N PHE A 316 4.43 2.44 12.64
CA PHE A 316 5.20 3.51 11.99
C PHE A 316 4.48 4.14 10.81
N VAL A 317 3.71 3.35 10.06
CA VAL A 317 2.88 3.86 8.97
C VAL A 317 1.68 4.64 9.52
N VAL A 318 0.99 4.09 10.54
CA VAL A 318 -0.21 4.69 11.13
C VAL A 318 0.05 6.07 11.73
N THR A 319 1.21 6.29 12.40
CA THR A 319 1.57 7.60 12.97
C THR A 319 1.72 8.71 11.92
N ASN A 320 1.75 8.37 10.63
CA ASN A 320 1.99 9.31 9.53
C ASN A 320 0.76 9.58 8.64
N VAL A 321 -0.41 9.10 9.03
CA VAL A 321 -1.69 9.47 8.38
C VAL A 321 -2.02 10.92 8.70
N ARG A 322 -2.40 11.69 7.70
CA ARG A 322 -2.64 13.14 7.78
C ARG A 322 -4.13 13.48 7.58
N PRO A 323 -4.96 13.41 8.62
CA PRO A 323 -6.40 13.70 8.48
C PRO A 323 -6.67 15.11 7.97
N PHE A 324 -5.80 16.07 8.26
CA PHE A 324 -5.86 17.44 7.76
C PHE A 324 -5.58 17.58 6.25
N ALA A 325 -5.11 16.53 5.59
CA ALA A 325 -4.87 16.45 4.15
C ALA A 325 -5.91 15.56 3.45
N ASP A 326 -7.06 15.34 4.06
CA ASP A 326 -8.15 14.44 3.60
C ASP A 326 -7.73 12.96 3.51
N ASP A 327 -6.71 12.56 4.28
CA ASP A 327 -6.37 11.16 4.47
C ASP A 327 -7.38 10.50 5.39
N LYS A 328 -7.80 9.26 5.06
CA LYS A 328 -8.67 8.45 5.91
C LYS A 328 -7.92 7.28 6.50
N PHE A 329 -8.21 7.02 7.76
CA PHE A 329 -7.72 5.85 8.47
C PHE A 329 -8.88 4.97 8.93
N PHE A 330 -8.80 3.68 8.59
CA PHE A 330 -9.78 2.66 8.95
C PHE A 330 -9.13 1.60 9.81
N LEU A 331 -9.68 1.37 10.99
CA LEU A 331 -9.35 0.22 11.81
C LEU A 331 -10.19 -0.97 11.38
N MET A 332 -9.52 -2.09 11.12
CA MET A 332 -10.14 -3.34 10.70
C MET A 332 -10.20 -4.33 11.86
N GLU A 333 -11.41 -4.72 12.25
CA GLU A 333 -11.67 -5.70 13.29
C GLU A 333 -12.81 -6.62 12.85
N ASP A 334 -12.67 -7.92 12.99
CA ASP A 334 -13.69 -8.91 12.66
C ASP A 334 -14.37 -8.67 11.28
N CYS A 335 -13.56 -8.38 10.26
CA CYS A 335 -14.05 -8.08 8.92
C CYS A 335 -14.98 -6.84 8.83
N LYS A 336 -14.89 -5.92 9.78
CA LYS A 336 -15.56 -4.62 9.76
C LYS A 336 -14.50 -3.51 9.64
N ALA A 337 -14.85 -2.43 8.95
CA ALA A 337 -14.01 -1.25 8.86
C ALA A 337 -14.67 -0.10 9.66
N SER A 338 -13.95 0.45 10.61
CA SER A 338 -14.37 1.61 11.39
C SER A 338 -13.47 2.78 11.05
N GLU A 339 -14.03 3.88 10.56
CA GLU A 339 -13.26 5.09 10.29
C GLU A 339 -12.82 5.71 11.61
N VAL A 340 -11.52 5.91 11.78
CA VAL A 340 -10.92 6.53 12.95
C VAL A 340 -10.91 8.03 12.75
N THR A 341 -11.76 8.74 13.49
CA THR A 341 -11.90 10.20 13.44
C THR A 341 -10.87 10.94 14.27
N GLY A 342 -10.08 10.22 15.08
CA GLY A 342 -9.03 10.77 15.92
C GLY A 342 -7.73 11.06 15.15
N ASN A 343 -6.95 12.03 15.64
CA ASN A 343 -5.65 12.34 15.06
C ASN A 343 -4.62 11.26 15.46
N THR A 344 -4.14 10.49 14.50
CA THR A 344 -3.04 9.53 14.68
C THR A 344 -1.68 10.14 14.32
N TYR A 345 -1.68 11.27 13.60
CA TYR A 345 -0.46 11.93 13.16
C TYR A 345 0.39 12.42 14.32
N GLY A 346 1.62 11.93 14.36
CA GLY A 346 2.57 12.29 15.42
C GLY A 346 2.32 11.62 16.78
N LYS A 347 1.34 10.71 16.90
CA LYS A 347 1.24 9.86 18.10
C LYS A 347 2.49 9.01 18.29
N ARG A 348 2.82 8.72 19.54
CA ARG A 348 3.90 7.78 19.85
C ARG A 348 3.53 6.37 19.43
N ILE A 349 4.54 5.60 19.06
CA ILE A 349 4.34 4.22 18.56
C ILE A 349 3.71 3.34 19.63
N ASP A 350 4.10 3.49 20.88
CA ASP A 350 3.53 2.76 22.01
C ASP A 350 2.01 3.02 22.16
N GLN A 351 1.56 4.26 21.97
CA GLN A 351 0.15 4.62 21.99
C GLN A 351 -0.62 3.95 20.81
N ILE A 352 -0.03 3.95 19.61
CA ILE A 352 -0.63 3.30 18.45
C ILE A 352 -0.77 1.78 18.69
N LEU A 353 0.27 1.14 19.25
CA LEU A 353 0.25 -0.29 19.55
C LEU A 353 -0.84 -0.65 20.56
N LEU A 354 -1.01 0.16 21.61
CA LEU A 354 -2.03 -0.07 22.63
C LEU A 354 -3.44 0.25 22.12
N GLU A 355 -3.64 1.39 21.42
CA GLU A 355 -4.97 1.86 21.02
C GLU A 355 -5.55 1.12 19.79
N PHE A 356 -4.70 0.77 18.81
CA PHE A 356 -5.16 0.26 17.51
C PHE A 356 -4.72 -1.17 17.20
N PHE A 357 -3.69 -1.67 17.88
CA PHE A 357 -3.23 -3.04 17.68
C PHE A 357 -3.46 -3.92 18.90
N HIS A 358 -4.11 -3.37 19.96
CA HIS A 358 -4.51 -4.08 21.18
C HIS A 358 -3.38 -4.93 21.80
N VAL A 359 -2.14 -4.45 21.68
CA VAL A 359 -0.99 -5.08 22.32
C VAL A 359 -1.15 -4.93 23.83
N GLY A 360 -1.37 -6.03 24.55
CA GLY A 360 -1.67 -6.00 25.98
C GLY A 360 -0.52 -5.47 26.83
N SER A 361 0.71 -5.72 26.44
CA SER A 361 1.92 -5.16 27.07
C SER A 361 2.99 -4.92 26.02
N LEU A 362 3.76 -3.85 26.24
CA LEU A 362 4.92 -3.51 25.39
C LEU A 362 6.22 -4.12 25.90
N ARG A 363 6.14 -4.89 26.98
CA ARG A 363 7.26 -5.57 27.62
C ARG A 363 7.17 -7.08 27.48
N ASN A 364 8.28 -7.75 27.78
CA ASN A 364 8.26 -9.19 27.98
C ASN A 364 7.27 -9.54 29.11
N SER A 365 6.44 -10.56 28.88
CA SER A 365 5.38 -10.96 29.81
C SER A 365 5.86 -11.30 31.21
N GLU A 366 7.06 -11.89 31.33
CA GLU A 366 7.67 -12.23 32.61
C GLU A 366 8.07 -10.97 33.40
N VAL A 367 8.66 -9.98 32.71
CA VAL A 367 9.00 -8.67 33.29
C VAL A 367 7.75 -7.93 33.74
N GLU A 368 6.69 -7.96 32.92
CA GLU A 368 5.39 -7.34 33.25
C GLU A 368 4.75 -7.97 34.48
N GLU A 369 4.82 -9.28 34.61
CA GLU A 369 4.28 -10.01 35.77
C GLU A 369 5.02 -9.59 37.07
N HIS A 370 6.35 -9.56 37.04
CA HIS A 370 7.15 -9.15 38.21
C HIS A 370 6.94 -7.67 38.55
N LEU A 371 6.81 -6.79 37.55
CA LEU A 371 6.48 -5.38 37.77
C LEU A 371 5.08 -5.21 38.39
N SER A 372 4.07 -5.91 37.86
CA SER A 372 2.70 -5.86 38.37
C SER A 372 2.64 -6.29 39.84
N LYS A 373 3.27 -7.42 40.18
CA LYS A 373 3.38 -7.90 41.57
C LYS A 373 4.07 -6.88 42.49
N ALA A 374 5.18 -6.30 42.03
CA ALA A 374 5.87 -5.29 42.82
C ALA A 374 5.04 -4.03 43.05
N TRP A 375 4.23 -3.60 42.04
CA TRP A 375 3.30 -2.49 42.18
C TRP A 375 2.12 -2.80 43.10
N GLU A 376 1.58 -4.03 43.07
CA GLU A 376 0.53 -4.49 43.98
C GLU A 376 0.98 -4.39 45.44
N HIS A 377 2.18 -4.90 45.78
CA HIS A 377 2.76 -4.77 47.13
C HIS A 377 2.94 -3.33 47.54
N LEU A 378 3.41 -2.44 46.65
CA LEU A 378 3.51 -1.01 46.97
C LEU A 378 2.14 -0.37 47.19
N ALA A 379 1.11 -0.75 46.41
CA ALA A 379 -0.22 -0.19 46.61
C ALA A 379 -0.82 -0.60 47.97
N GLU A 380 -0.43 -1.73 48.49
CA GLU A 380 -0.82 -2.24 49.83
C GLU A 380 0.12 -1.72 50.95
N ASN A 381 1.08 -0.90 50.66
CA ASN A 381 2.14 -0.42 51.57
C ASN A 381 2.99 -1.54 52.18
N ASP A 382 3.11 -2.67 51.47
CA ASP A 382 3.80 -3.88 51.87
C ASP A 382 5.21 -3.98 51.25
N HIS A 383 5.97 -2.88 51.27
CA HIS A 383 7.28 -2.77 50.63
C HIS A 383 8.43 -3.44 51.46
N GLU A 384 8.09 -4.02 52.64
CA GLU A 384 9.04 -4.75 53.50
C GLU A 384 8.86 -6.27 53.43
N SER A 385 7.88 -6.80 52.68
CA SER A 385 7.64 -8.22 52.58
C SER A 385 8.77 -8.95 51.82
N GLU A 386 8.96 -10.21 52.12
CA GLU A 386 9.92 -11.08 51.40
C GLU A 386 9.55 -11.18 49.93
N ASP A 387 8.24 -11.26 49.63
CA ASP A 387 7.75 -11.33 48.24
C ASP A 387 8.09 -10.07 47.46
N TYR A 388 7.84 -8.87 47.99
CA TYR A 388 8.21 -7.63 47.33
C TYR A 388 9.73 -7.56 47.06
N MET A 389 10.53 -7.90 48.07
CA MET A 389 11.98 -7.89 47.92
C MET A 389 12.47 -8.88 46.87
N SER A 390 11.85 -10.07 46.79
CA SER A 390 12.15 -11.06 45.76
C SER A 390 11.79 -10.56 44.36
N GLN A 391 10.59 -9.96 44.16
CA GLN A 391 10.21 -9.36 42.87
C GLN A 391 11.20 -8.27 42.45
N LYS A 392 11.57 -7.41 43.38
CA LYS A 392 12.47 -6.30 43.14
C LYS A 392 13.89 -6.75 42.81
N GLU A 393 14.39 -7.80 43.49
CA GLU A 393 15.70 -8.37 43.21
C GLU A 393 15.72 -9.02 41.82
N TRP A 394 14.66 -9.77 41.47
CA TRP A 394 14.50 -10.35 40.15
C TRP A 394 14.55 -9.27 39.07
N LEU A 395 13.76 -8.18 39.23
CA LEU A 395 13.72 -7.05 38.29
C LEU A 395 15.10 -6.39 38.14
N ARG A 396 15.82 -6.16 39.24
CA ARG A 396 17.18 -5.57 39.20
C ARG A 396 18.18 -6.42 38.43
N ASN A 397 18.00 -7.74 38.41
CA ASN A 397 18.89 -8.65 37.72
C ASN A 397 18.56 -8.82 36.24
N HIS A 398 17.32 -8.43 35.80
CA HIS A 398 16.82 -8.74 34.47
C HIS A 398 16.51 -7.51 33.61
N ILE A 399 16.36 -6.32 34.22
CA ILE A 399 16.10 -5.08 33.46
C ILE A 399 17.14 -4.00 33.81
N ASP A 400 17.31 -3.05 32.88
CA ASP A 400 18.29 -1.96 33.06
C ASP A 400 17.95 -1.10 34.29
N VAL A 401 18.98 -0.70 35.01
CA VAL A 401 18.88 0.20 36.18
C VAL A 401 18.29 1.56 35.79
N ALA A 402 18.50 1.99 34.54
CA ALA A 402 17.94 3.22 33.99
C ALA A 402 16.49 3.07 33.49
N ASP A 403 15.89 1.89 33.62
CA ASP A 403 14.51 1.65 33.22
C ASP A 403 13.54 2.57 33.98
N LEU A 404 12.60 3.18 33.24
CA LEU A 404 11.71 4.22 33.76
C LEU A 404 10.76 3.67 34.85
N GLU A 405 10.28 2.43 34.69
CA GLU A 405 9.38 1.80 35.66
C GLU A 405 10.14 1.41 36.93
N MET A 406 11.38 0.95 36.82
CA MET A 406 12.26 0.73 37.98
C MET A 406 12.52 2.02 38.73
N ALA A 407 12.77 3.12 38.02
CA ALA A 407 12.96 4.42 38.66
C ALA A 407 11.68 4.88 39.40
N ARG A 408 10.50 4.68 38.80
CA ARG A 408 9.20 5.01 39.42
C ARG A 408 8.94 4.15 40.65
N LEU A 409 9.17 2.84 40.55
CA LEU A 409 9.00 1.89 41.66
C LEU A 409 9.91 2.26 42.84
N ASN A 410 11.17 2.59 42.59
CA ASN A 410 12.10 3.04 43.61
C ASN A 410 11.68 4.40 44.25
N LEU A 411 11.15 5.32 43.46
CA LEU A 411 10.67 6.61 43.97
C LEU A 411 9.44 6.43 44.89
N GLU A 412 8.51 5.57 44.52
CA GLU A 412 7.33 5.29 45.31
C GLU A 412 7.67 4.62 46.65
N GLU A 413 8.56 3.64 46.62
CA GLU A 413 9.09 3.01 47.85
C GLU A 413 9.75 4.04 48.78
N ILE A 414 10.56 4.96 48.23
CA ILE A 414 11.20 6.02 49.06
C ILE A 414 10.14 6.94 49.66
N LYS A 415 9.07 7.29 48.97
CA LYS A 415 7.96 8.11 49.51
C LYS A 415 7.28 7.38 50.66
N GLN A 416 6.95 6.12 50.53
CA GLN A 416 6.30 5.36 51.59
C GLN A 416 7.16 5.22 52.83
N ARG A 417 8.47 4.99 52.67
CA ARG A 417 9.43 4.96 53.78
C ARG A 417 9.54 6.30 54.52
N LYS A 418 9.31 7.43 53.82
CA LYS A 418 9.32 8.77 54.47
C LYS A 418 8.04 9.09 55.21
N VAL A 419 6.91 8.53 54.81
CA VAL A 419 5.60 8.73 55.47
C VAL A 419 5.49 7.90 56.74
N LYS A 420 6.21 6.76 56.84
CA LYS A 420 6.26 5.91 58.04
C LYS A 420 7.23 6.46 59.14
N LYS A 421 8.02 7.48 58.86
CA LYS A 421 8.87 8.20 59.82
C LYS A 421 8.22 9.51 60.24
#